data_a7b4f3e476994511622f7f5d9c15648b
#
_entry.id   a7b4f3e476994511622f7f5d9c15648b
#
_cell.length_a   1.000
_cell.length_b   1.000
_cell.length_c   1.000
_cell.angle_alpha   90.00
_cell.angle_beta   90.00
_cell.angle_gamma   90.00
#
_symmetry.space_group_name_H-M   'P 1'
#
loop_
_entity.id
_entity.type
_entity.pdbx_description
1 polymer ?
#
loop_
_entity_poly.entity_id
_entity_poly.type
_entity_poly.pdbx_seq_one_letter_code
_entity_poly.pdbx_strand_id
1 'polypeptide(L)'
;MRVVSTLLLLLICSPAIAQDYPSRPMTVIGTTSAGISVDLITRYFGERIKTATGQPWVIENKPGAQGSIAAKAAASAKPDGYTMFVCPSGAMSANQYLQKGLPYDPVKDFTLVARMFRLDFVLMVNPQATPAKTVVELTDFLKSKQGRTTYGYFSASMQALAEQYLHLAGIKGAPAAYKSLAQMMSELDAGEFDFTFTAAEYGLTPNPKRRVLAIASEQRSQLLPDVPTLTEAGLSKALPLFAWFGLCMPAGVPDVVVQKLTPIVTDIATRDETRQFLKTFAADPFPGDGTALAKTQQETSRDWAYFVKLANIDPQ
;
A
#
# COMPACT_ATOMS: atom_id res chain seq x y z
N MET A 1 -5.14 67.79 -47.13
CA MET A 1 -4.11 66.84 -46.85
C MET A 1 -4.36 66.27 -45.45
N ARG A 2 -4.89 65.04 -45.34
CA ARG A 2 -5.14 64.36 -44.09
C ARG A 2 -3.96 63.36 -43.83
N VAL A 3 -3.16 63.59 -42.77
CA VAL A 3 -2.09 62.68 -42.34
C VAL A 3 -2.75 61.66 -41.46
N VAL A 4 -2.79 60.40 -41.92
CA VAL A 4 -3.23 59.25 -41.12
C VAL A 4 -2.01 58.73 -40.42
N SER A 5 -1.91 58.98 -39.10
CA SER A 5 -0.86 58.34 -38.20
C SER A 5 -1.27 56.92 -37.87
N THR A 6 -0.59 55.95 -38.48
CA THR A 6 -0.74 54.54 -38.16
C THR A 6 0.12 54.22 -36.91
N LEU A 7 -0.53 54.02 -35.76
CA LEU A 7 0.08 53.62 -34.50
C LEU A 7 0.34 52.11 -34.56
N LEU A 8 1.59 51.71 -34.72
CA LEU A 8 2.04 50.31 -34.72
C LEU A 8 2.12 49.82 -33.29
N LEU A 9 1.12 49.03 -32.87
CA LEU A 9 1.11 48.37 -31.53
C LEU A 9 2.09 47.19 -31.58
N LEU A 10 3.30 47.37 -31.07
CA LEU A 10 4.24 46.31 -30.78
C LEU A 10 3.71 45.47 -29.60
N LEU A 11 3.12 44.30 -29.87
CA LEU A 11 2.88 43.24 -28.87
C LEU A 11 4.25 42.75 -28.37
N ILE A 12 4.66 43.21 -27.21
CA ILE A 12 5.79 42.67 -26.48
C ILE A 12 5.33 41.30 -25.94
N CYS A 13 5.63 40.23 -26.70
CA CYS A 13 5.51 38.85 -26.23
C CYS A 13 6.59 38.65 -25.21
N SER A 14 6.32 38.94 -23.91
CA SER A 14 7.20 38.59 -22.83
C SER A 14 7.31 37.07 -22.84
N PRO A 15 8.54 36.47 -22.88
CA PRO A 15 8.69 35.05 -22.69
C PRO A 15 8.11 34.74 -21.31
N ALA A 16 7.07 33.94 -21.25
CA ALA A 16 6.61 33.35 -20.02
C ALA A 16 7.80 32.50 -19.53
N ILE A 17 8.56 33.03 -18.56
CA ILE A 17 9.56 32.23 -17.84
C ILE A 17 8.74 31.12 -17.21
N ALA A 18 8.85 29.93 -17.75
CA ALA A 18 8.25 28.74 -17.14
C ALA A 18 8.77 28.69 -15.72
N GLN A 19 7.91 28.99 -14.74
CA GLN A 19 8.28 28.93 -13.33
C GLN A 19 8.83 27.53 -13.08
N ASP A 20 10.09 27.46 -12.60
CA ASP A 20 10.70 26.18 -12.27
C ASP A 20 9.82 25.46 -11.24
N TYR A 21 9.18 24.39 -11.67
CA TYR A 21 8.39 23.55 -10.77
C TYR A 21 9.32 22.64 -9.96
N PRO A 22 9.10 22.49 -8.62
CA PRO A 22 8.18 23.23 -7.77
C PRO A 22 8.77 24.57 -7.30
N SER A 23 7.96 25.64 -7.26
CA SER A 23 8.35 26.99 -6.80
C SER A 23 7.80 27.36 -5.42
N ARG A 24 7.02 26.47 -4.79
CA ARG A 24 6.40 26.63 -3.47
C ARG A 24 6.23 25.29 -2.77
N PRO A 25 5.93 25.26 -1.45
CA PRO A 25 5.68 24.02 -0.73
C PRO A 25 4.62 23.13 -1.39
N MET A 26 4.85 21.83 -1.33
CA MET A 26 3.95 20.80 -1.84
C MET A 26 3.20 20.14 -0.69
N THR A 27 1.89 19.98 -0.81
CA THR A 27 1.05 19.27 0.16
C THR A 27 0.93 17.80 -0.23
N VAL A 28 1.08 16.91 0.75
CA VAL A 28 0.95 15.47 0.56
C VAL A 28 -0.10 14.92 1.48
N ILE A 29 -1.14 14.35 0.90
CA ILE A 29 -2.21 13.71 1.63
C ILE A 29 -1.82 12.26 1.94
N GLY A 30 -1.81 11.90 3.24
CA GLY A 30 -1.58 10.56 3.75
C GLY A 30 -2.88 9.93 4.27
N THR A 31 -2.98 8.60 4.17
CA THR A 31 -4.17 7.83 4.58
C THR A 31 -4.16 7.39 6.04
N THR A 32 -3.06 7.60 6.75
CA THR A 32 -2.81 7.02 8.07
C THR A 32 -2.63 8.12 9.12
N SER A 33 -2.77 7.75 10.37
CA SER A 33 -2.46 8.66 11.49
C SER A 33 -0.96 8.99 11.52
N ALA A 34 -0.62 10.17 12.03
CA ALA A 34 0.76 10.58 12.21
C ALA A 34 1.52 9.63 13.16
N GLY A 35 2.79 9.37 12.86
CA GLY A 35 3.71 8.59 13.70
C GLY A 35 3.67 7.07 13.49
N ILE A 36 2.77 6.53 12.67
CA ILE A 36 2.82 5.11 12.30
C ILE A 36 3.78 4.88 11.11
N SER A 37 4.15 3.62 10.86
CA SER A 37 5.18 3.24 9.87
C SER A 37 4.99 3.91 8.51
N VAL A 38 3.79 3.89 7.94
CA VAL A 38 3.50 4.52 6.64
C VAL A 38 3.71 6.04 6.65
N ASP A 39 3.32 6.74 7.74
CA ASP A 39 3.55 8.17 7.88
C ASP A 39 5.05 8.47 8.00
N LEU A 40 5.78 7.70 8.80
CA LEU A 40 7.24 7.87 8.97
C LEU A 40 7.99 7.61 7.65
N ILE A 41 7.59 6.62 6.89
CA ILE A 41 8.15 6.35 5.55
C ILE A 41 7.82 7.51 4.59
N THR A 42 6.59 8.01 4.62
CA THR A 42 6.19 9.17 3.80
C THR A 42 7.03 10.40 4.13
N ARG A 43 7.31 10.67 5.41
CA ARG A 43 8.19 11.77 5.85
C ARG A 43 9.63 11.57 5.38
N TYR A 44 10.13 10.35 5.43
CA TYR A 44 11.46 10.02 4.91
C TYR A 44 11.61 10.36 3.42
N PHE A 45 10.63 9.97 2.59
CA PHE A 45 10.60 10.37 1.18
C PHE A 45 10.50 11.88 1.03
N GLY A 46 9.65 12.53 1.84
CA GLY A 46 9.43 13.97 1.81
C GLY A 46 10.69 14.78 2.04
N GLU A 47 11.53 14.43 3.01
CA GLU A 47 12.80 15.13 3.26
C GLU A 47 13.78 14.98 2.09
N ARG A 48 13.78 13.86 1.40
CA ARG A 48 14.63 13.62 0.23
C ARG A 48 14.13 14.33 -1.02
N ILE A 49 12.81 14.39 -1.21
CA ILE A 49 12.19 15.21 -2.27
C ILE A 49 12.47 16.69 -2.03
N LYS A 50 12.36 17.15 -0.78
CA LYS A 50 12.75 18.52 -0.39
C LYS A 50 14.22 18.80 -0.73
N THR A 51 15.12 17.89 -0.43
CA THR A 51 16.54 18.04 -0.79
C THR A 51 16.74 18.14 -2.32
N ALA A 52 16.00 17.36 -3.10
CA ALA A 52 16.11 17.35 -4.55
C ALA A 52 15.43 18.54 -5.24
N THR A 53 14.39 19.12 -4.63
CA THR A 53 13.56 20.17 -5.25
C THR A 53 13.72 21.55 -4.61
N GLY A 54 14.34 21.64 -3.42
CA GLY A 54 14.43 22.87 -2.63
C GLY A 54 13.11 23.28 -1.96
N GLN A 55 12.01 22.53 -2.14
CA GLN A 55 10.69 22.89 -1.64
C GLN A 55 10.18 21.92 -0.56
N PRO A 56 9.59 22.44 0.52
CA PRO A 56 9.04 21.61 1.58
C PRO A 56 7.91 20.67 1.07
N TRP A 57 7.88 19.48 1.67
CA TRP A 57 6.80 18.51 1.53
C TRP A 57 6.00 18.49 2.84
N VAL A 58 4.79 19.07 2.82
CA VAL A 58 3.92 19.20 3.98
C VAL A 58 2.91 18.06 3.99
N ILE A 59 2.91 17.24 5.04
CA ILE A 59 2.03 16.08 5.12
C ILE A 59 0.75 16.44 5.86
N GLU A 60 -0.39 16.17 5.22
CA GLU A 60 -1.73 16.19 5.80
C GLU A 60 -2.24 14.76 6.00
N ASN A 61 -2.29 14.29 7.22
CA ASN A 61 -2.86 12.98 7.55
C ASN A 61 -4.39 13.05 7.58
N LYS A 62 -5.05 12.26 6.71
CA LYS A 62 -6.53 12.14 6.62
C LYS A 62 -6.93 10.67 6.76
N PRO A 63 -6.84 10.10 7.97
CA PRO A 63 -7.18 8.70 8.21
C PRO A 63 -8.70 8.46 8.13
N GLY A 64 -9.08 7.21 7.89
CA GLY A 64 -10.46 6.75 7.95
C GLY A 64 -10.99 6.16 6.64
N ALA A 65 -12.08 5.41 6.76
CA ALA A 65 -12.78 4.72 5.67
C ALA A 65 -11.81 3.97 4.72
N GLN A 66 -10.86 3.22 5.29
CA GLN A 66 -9.83 2.46 4.53
C GLN A 66 -9.06 3.33 3.51
N GLY A 67 -8.81 4.61 3.83
CA GLY A 67 -8.11 5.56 2.99
C GLY A 67 -9.00 6.33 1.99
N SER A 68 -10.30 6.06 1.93
CA SER A 68 -11.23 6.75 0.99
C SER A 68 -11.38 8.24 1.29
N ILE A 69 -11.27 8.66 2.56
CA ILE A 69 -11.30 10.08 2.93
C ILE A 69 -10.13 10.84 2.30
N ALA A 70 -8.93 10.29 2.42
CA ALA A 70 -7.72 10.85 1.85
C ALA A 70 -7.77 10.84 0.31
N ALA A 71 -8.18 9.70 -0.28
CA ALA A 71 -8.30 9.56 -1.74
C ALA A 71 -9.30 10.58 -2.32
N LYS A 72 -10.48 10.74 -1.69
CA LYS A 72 -11.47 11.74 -2.12
C LYS A 72 -10.91 13.17 -2.04
N ALA A 73 -10.21 13.50 -0.95
CA ALA A 73 -9.60 14.82 -0.80
C ALA A 73 -8.55 15.08 -1.88
N ALA A 74 -7.73 14.08 -2.19
CA ALA A 74 -6.73 14.17 -3.26
C ALA A 74 -7.36 14.29 -4.65
N ALA A 75 -8.34 13.44 -4.98
CA ALA A 75 -9.06 13.49 -6.26
C ALA A 75 -9.75 14.84 -6.53
N SER A 76 -10.19 15.51 -5.46
CA SER A 76 -10.90 16.82 -5.57
C SER A 76 -9.95 18.02 -5.52
N ALA A 77 -8.64 17.81 -5.37
CA ALA A 77 -7.67 18.89 -5.33
C ALA A 77 -7.41 19.50 -6.73
N LYS A 78 -6.83 20.70 -6.77
CA LYS A 78 -6.45 21.33 -8.05
C LYS A 78 -5.33 20.52 -8.72
N PRO A 79 -5.42 20.27 -10.03
CA PRO A 79 -4.38 19.53 -10.76
C PRO A 79 -3.18 20.41 -11.16
N ASP A 80 -2.68 21.21 -10.22
CA ASP A 80 -1.58 22.14 -10.45
C ASP A 80 -0.19 21.58 -10.06
N GLY A 81 -0.16 20.31 -9.62
CA GLY A 81 1.07 19.64 -9.23
C GLY A 81 1.50 19.86 -7.77
N TYR A 82 0.77 20.66 -6.98
CA TYR A 82 1.16 20.98 -5.60
C TYR A 82 0.39 20.19 -4.53
N THR A 83 -0.61 19.40 -4.94
CA THR A 83 -1.26 18.43 -4.07
C THR A 83 -0.96 17.02 -4.55
N MET A 84 -0.39 16.22 -3.69
CA MET A 84 -0.01 14.85 -3.94
C MET A 84 -0.73 13.91 -2.98
N PHE A 85 -0.74 12.64 -3.31
CA PHE A 85 -1.35 11.60 -2.53
C PHE A 85 -0.40 10.40 -2.43
N VAL A 86 -0.03 10.00 -1.23
CA VAL A 86 0.60 8.69 -1.05
C VAL A 86 -0.50 7.65 -1.12
N CYS A 87 -0.68 7.13 -2.32
CA CYS A 87 -1.80 6.27 -2.70
C CYS A 87 -1.52 4.81 -2.33
N PRO A 88 -2.28 4.23 -1.37
CA PRO A 88 -2.13 2.83 -1.00
C PRO A 88 -2.95 1.92 -1.90
N SER A 89 -2.51 0.66 -2.06
CA SER A 89 -3.22 -0.40 -2.78
C SER A 89 -4.68 -0.57 -2.35
N GLY A 90 -4.97 -0.39 -1.05
CA GLY A 90 -6.33 -0.46 -0.53
C GLY A 90 -7.26 0.54 -1.21
N ALA A 91 -6.89 1.84 -1.20
CA ALA A 91 -7.68 2.88 -1.84
C ALA A 91 -7.72 2.75 -3.37
N MET A 92 -6.61 2.32 -3.99
CA MET A 92 -6.47 2.33 -5.45
C MET A 92 -6.94 1.04 -6.14
N SER A 93 -7.05 -0.08 -5.41
CA SER A 93 -7.40 -1.37 -6.01
C SER A 93 -8.52 -2.11 -5.26
N ALA A 94 -8.52 -2.09 -3.92
CA ALA A 94 -9.44 -2.89 -3.11
C ALA A 94 -10.80 -2.24 -2.91
N ASN A 95 -10.84 -0.94 -2.59
CA ASN A 95 -12.05 -0.26 -2.13
C ASN A 95 -13.20 -0.27 -3.12
N GLN A 96 -12.93 -0.33 -4.43
CA GLN A 96 -13.98 -0.47 -5.46
C GLN A 96 -14.80 -1.76 -5.33
N TYR A 97 -14.25 -2.78 -4.63
CA TYR A 97 -14.91 -4.05 -4.35
C TYR A 97 -15.42 -4.16 -2.90
N LEU A 98 -14.92 -3.30 -2.01
CA LEU A 98 -15.19 -3.37 -0.58
C LEU A 98 -16.18 -2.31 -0.09
N GLN A 99 -16.41 -1.24 -0.85
CA GLN A 99 -17.24 -0.12 -0.45
C GLN A 99 -18.35 0.15 -1.47
N LYS A 100 -19.59 0.25 -0.99
CA LYS A 100 -20.71 0.74 -1.80
C LYS A 100 -20.59 2.26 -1.97
N GLY A 101 -20.79 2.74 -3.20
CA GLY A 101 -20.79 4.18 -3.45
C GLY A 101 -19.44 4.85 -3.20
N LEU A 102 -18.34 4.25 -3.67
CA LEU A 102 -17.00 4.82 -3.56
C LEU A 102 -16.97 6.27 -4.09
N PRO A 103 -16.53 7.27 -3.29
CA PRO A 103 -16.68 8.69 -3.65
C PRO A 103 -15.61 9.20 -4.62
N TYR A 104 -14.85 8.33 -5.26
CA TYR A 104 -13.82 8.62 -6.27
C TYR A 104 -13.68 7.42 -7.22
N ASP A 105 -13.14 7.66 -8.40
CA ASP A 105 -12.76 6.62 -9.36
C ASP A 105 -11.23 6.40 -9.27
N PRO A 106 -10.75 5.24 -8.79
CA PRO A 106 -9.31 5.02 -8.60
C PRO A 106 -8.50 5.00 -9.90
N VAL A 107 -9.15 4.90 -11.05
CA VAL A 107 -8.50 4.89 -12.37
C VAL A 107 -8.57 6.26 -13.05
N LYS A 108 -9.71 6.94 -12.96
CA LYS A 108 -9.94 8.19 -13.72
C LYS A 108 -9.55 9.45 -12.96
N ASP A 109 -9.66 9.44 -11.64
CA ASP A 109 -9.49 10.66 -10.83
C ASP A 109 -8.02 10.93 -10.46
N PHE A 110 -7.09 10.07 -10.90
CA PHE A 110 -5.67 10.17 -10.52
C PHE A 110 -4.71 10.07 -11.69
N THR A 111 -3.66 10.89 -11.62
CA THR A 111 -2.43 10.73 -12.39
C THR A 111 -1.42 9.96 -11.53
N LEU A 112 -0.95 8.82 -12.02
CA LEU A 112 0.00 7.96 -11.32
C LEU A 112 1.42 8.41 -11.63
N VAL A 113 2.24 8.67 -10.60
CA VAL A 113 3.59 9.25 -10.74
C VAL A 113 4.68 8.20 -10.62
N ALA A 114 4.72 7.48 -9.49
CA ALA A 114 5.76 6.48 -9.24
C ALA A 114 5.35 5.51 -8.13
N ARG A 115 5.92 4.31 -8.14
CA ARG A 115 5.92 3.40 -6.99
C ARG A 115 6.94 3.87 -5.97
N MET A 116 6.69 3.62 -4.68
CA MET A 116 7.56 4.04 -3.57
C MET A 116 8.08 2.86 -2.76
N PHE A 117 7.19 2.20 -2.05
CA PHE A 117 7.52 1.07 -1.17
C PHE A 117 6.35 0.10 -1.06
N ARG A 118 6.62 -1.09 -0.49
CA ARG A 118 5.60 -2.09 -0.20
C ARG A 118 5.78 -2.66 1.21
N LEU A 119 4.68 -3.18 1.75
CA LEU A 119 4.62 -3.91 3.00
C LEU A 119 4.06 -5.30 2.72
N ASP A 120 4.77 -6.32 3.14
CA ASP A 120 4.36 -7.70 2.95
C ASP A 120 3.56 -8.21 4.16
N PHE A 121 2.74 -9.25 3.94
CA PHE A 121 2.04 -9.98 4.98
C PHE A 121 2.70 -11.32 5.24
N VAL A 122 2.65 -11.76 6.51
CA VAL A 122 3.14 -13.07 6.93
C VAL A 122 2.02 -13.89 7.57
N LEU A 123 2.05 -15.19 7.32
CA LEU A 123 1.24 -16.19 8.03
C LEU A 123 1.88 -16.45 9.39
N MET A 124 1.12 -16.22 10.46
CA MET A 124 1.60 -16.27 11.84
C MET A 124 0.69 -17.11 12.73
N VAL A 125 1.31 -17.85 13.65
CA VAL A 125 0.63 -18.68 14.66
C VAL A 125 1.19 -18.40 16.05
N ASN A 126 0.42 -18.74 17.10
CA ASN A 126 0.96 -18.87 18.45
C ASN A 126 1.46 -20.32 18.62
N PRO A 127 2.77 -20.58 18.78
CA PRO A 127 3.31 -21.93 18.83
C PRO A 127 2.89 -22.73 20.09
N GLN A 128 2.33 -22.09 21.12
CA GLN A 128 1.80 -22.76 22.31
C GLN A 128 0.40 -23.32 22.07
N ALA A 129 -0.44 -22.60 21.29
CA ALA A 129 -1.80 -23.02 20.95
C ALA A 129 -1.83 -23.83 19.63
N THR A 130 -1.00 -23.43 18.66
CA THR A 130 -0.89 -24.04 17.34
C THR A 130 0.58 -24.44 17.12
N PRO A 131 0.97 -25.71 17.44
CA PRO A 131 2.38 -26.11 17.54
C PRO A 131 3.10 -26.25 16.18
N ALA A 132 2.45 -25.94 15.08
CA ALA A 132 2.99 -26.03 13.72
C ALA A 132 4.27 -25.21 13.54
N LYS A 133 5.25 -25.76 12.83
CA LYS A 133 6.53 -25.14 12.45
C LYS A 133 6.59 -24.81 10.97
N THR A 134 5.73 -25.40 10.18
CA THR A 134 5.63 -25.21 8.73
C THR A 134 4.18 -25.03 8.31
N VAL A 135 3.95 -24.55 7.08
CA VAL A 135 2.59 -24.43 6.50
C VAL A 135 1.93 -25.79 6.34
N VAL A 136 2.71 -26.83 6.03
CA VAL A 136 2.22 -28.23 5.94
C VAL A 136 1.72 -28.70 7.29
N GLU A 137 2.54 -28.57 8.35
CA GLU A 137 2.13 -28.93 9.71
C GLU A 137 0.91 -28.14 10.20
N LEU A 138 0.83 -26.83 9.85
CA LEU A 138 -0.35 -26.03 10.14
C LEU A 138 -1.59 -26.61 9.45
N THR A 139 -1.46 -26.93 8.16
CA THR A 139 -2.56 -27.51 7.38
C THR A 139 -3.06 -28.82 7.99
N ASP A 140 -2.16 -29.70 8.39
CA ASP A 140 -2.52 -30.98 9.03
C ASP A 140 -3.17 -30.76 10.40
N PHE A 141 -2.63 -29.85 11.20
CA PHE A 141 -3.21 -29.46 12.49
C PHE A 141 -4.63 -28.92 12.33
N LEU A 142 -4.86 -28.01 11.38
CA LEU A 142 -6.17 -27.42 11.14
C LEU A 142 -7.18 -28.45 10.61
N LYS A 143 -6.76 -29.39 9.74
CA LYS A 143 -7.60 -30.51 9.30
C LYS A 143 -8.03 -31.40 10.46
N SER A 144 -7.16 -31.64 11.44
CA SER A 144 -7.46 -32.44 12.62
C SER A 144 -8.56 -31.83 13.52
N LYS A 145 -8.79 -30.51 13.43
CA LYS A 145 -9.83 -29.78 14.17
C LYS A 145 -11.26 -30.03 13.66
N GLN A 146 -11.44 -30.72 12.55
CA GLN A 146 -12.73 -31.15 12.03
C GLN A 146 -13.73 -29.98 11.86
N GLY A 147 -13.29 -28.88 11.25
CA GLY A 147 -14.13 -27.70 10.97
C GLY A 147 -14.22 -26.69 12.12
N ARG A 148 -13.48 -26.86 13.22
CA ARG A 148 -13.37 -25.89 14.33
C ARG A 148 -12.18 -24.96 14.18
N THR A 149 -11.68 -24.79 12.96
CA THR A 149 -10.61 -23.84 12.65
C THR A 149 -11.10 -22.41 12.77
N THR A 150 -10.30 -21.55 13.40
CA THR A 150 -10.56 -20.12 13.55
C THR A 150 -9.36 -19.31 13.09
N TYR A 151 -9.60 -18.10 12.54
CA TYR A 151 -8.52 -17.18 12.21
C TYR A 151 -8.89 -15.74 12.58
N GLY A 152 -7.87 -14.98 13.04
CA GLY A 152 -8.05 -13.57 13.38
C GLY A 152 -7.77 -12.65 12.19
N TYR A 153 -8.55 -11.57 12.03
CA TYR A 153 -8.27 -10.52 11.07
C TYR A 153 -8.78 -9.16 11.55
N PHE A 154 -8.16 -8.10 11.05
CA PHE A 154 -8.63 -6.74 11.30
C PHE A 154 -8.76 -5.90 10.01
N SER A 155 -8.29 -6.40 8.89
CA SER A 155 -8.40 -5.75 7.58
C SER A 155 -8.83 -6.75 6.51
N ALA A 156 -9.43 -6.23 5.42
CA ALA A 156 -9.85 -7.04 4.29
C ALA A 156 -8.69 -7.84 3.67
N SER A 157 -7.47 -7.28 3.64
CA SER A 157 -6.29 -8.00 3.12
C SER A 157 -5.96 -9.22 3.96
N MET A 158 -6.03 -9.12 5.29
CA MET A 158 -5.77 -10.24 6.19
C MET A 158 -6.84 -11.32 6.04
N GLN A 159 -8.12 -10.92 5.93
CA GLN A 159 -9.22 -11.85 5.67
C GLN A 159 -9.04 -12.55 4.33
N ALA A 160 -8.75 -11.80 3.26
CA ALA A 160 -8.55 -12.35 1.92
C ALA A 160 -7.43 -13.40 1.88
N LEU A 161 -6.31 -13.13 2.54
CA LEU A 161 -5.19 -14.08 2.64
C LEU A 161 -5.56 -15.34 3.43
N ALA A 162 -6.28 -15.18 4.55
CA ALA A 162 -6.71 -16.32 5.37
C ALA A 162 -7.70 -17.21 4.59
N GLU A 163 -8.67 -16.62 3.91
CA GLU A 163 -9.63 -17.37 3.09
C GLU A 163 -8.97 -18.04 1.88
N GLN A 164 -7.99 -17.36 1.25
CA GLN A 164 -7.19 -17.99 0.18
C GLN A 164 -6.45 -19.22 0.71
N TYR A 165 -5.78 -19.10 1.85
CA TYR A 165 -5.07 -20.21 2.47
C TYR A 165 -6.02 -21.39 2.77
N LEU A 166 -7.15 -21.12 3.43
CA LEU A 166 -8.15 -22.15 3.77
C LEU A 166 -8.71 -22.81 2.52
N HIS A 167 -9.04 -22.05 1.48
CA HIS A 167 -9.54 -22.57 0.20
C HIS A 167 -8.53 -23.52 -0.45
N LEU A 168 -7.26 -23.08 -0.56
CA LEU A 168 -6.20 -23.88 -1.17
C LEU A 168 -5.88 -25.15 -0.37
N ALA A 169 -6.01 -25.09 0.96
CA ALA A 169 -5.80 -26.21 1.88
C ALA A 169 -7.01 -27.15 1.93
N GLY A 170 -8.16 -26.78 1.37
CA GLY A 170 -9.41 -27.54 1.46
C GLY A 170 -9.99 -27.58 2.88
N ILE A 171 -9.84 -26.49 3.64
CA ILE A 171 -10.27 -26.36 5.05
C ILE A 171 -11.39 -25.31 5.13
N LYS A 172 -12.36 -25.57 6.01
CA LYS A 172 -13.34 -24.55 6.43
C LYS A 172 -12.89 -23.94 7.74
N GLY A 173 -12.95 -22.61 7.85
CA GLY A 173 -12.61 -21.87 9.06
C GLY A 173 -13.63 -20.78 9.37
N ALA A 174 -13.70 -20.36 10.64
CA ALA A 174 -14.54 -19.28 11.10
C ALA A 174 -13.70 -18.01 11.30
N PRO A 175 -14.08 -16.86 10.70
CA PRO A 175 -13.40 -15.59 10.87
C PRO A 175 -13.69 -14.98 12.25
N ALA A 176 -12.67 -14.46 12.91
CA ALA A 176 -12.76 -13.61 14.11
C ALA A 176 -12.32 -12.17 13.74
N ALA A 177 -13.29 -11.26 13.64
CA ALA A 177 -13.05 -9.87 13.28
C ALA A 177 -12.64 -9.04 14.50
N TYR A 178 -11.56 -8.26 14.38
CA TYR A 178 -11.07 -7.37 15.43
C TYR A 178 -11.14 -5.89 15.02
N LYS A 179 -11.32 -5.01 16.01
CA LYS A 179 -11.41 -3.56 15.75
C LYS A 179 -10.05 -2.90 15.53
N SER A 180 -8.97 -3.54 15.97
CA SER A 180 -7.61 -3.05 15.84
C SER A 180 -6.60 -4.18 15.72
N LEU A 181 -5.47 -3.90 15.07
CA LEU A 181 -4.35 -4.82 14.98
C LEU A 181 -3.78 -5.18 16.36
N ALA A 182 -3.70 -4.21 17.28
CA ALA A 182 -3.19 -4.44 18.63
C ALA A 182 -4.05 -5.45 19.40
N GLN A 183 -5.38 -5.34 19.31
CA GLN A 183 -6.31 -6.30 19.92
C GLN A 183 -6.12 -7.68 19.31
N MET A 184 -6.12 -7.79 17.97
CA MET A 184 -5.92 -9.07 17.27
C MET A 184 -4.61 -9.75 17.68
N MET A 185 -3.51 -9.00 17.78
CA MET A 185 -2.22 -9.56 18.18
C MET A 185 -2.20 -10.00 19.65
N SER A 186 -2.91 -9.31 20.54
CA SER A 186 -3.09 -9.74 21.94
C SER A 186 -3.85 -11.07 22.06
N GLU A 187 -4.90 -11.23 21.24
CA GLU A 187 -5.71 -12.46 21.20
C GLU A 187 -4.94 -13.62 20.56
N LEU A 188 -4.09 -13.35 19.53
CA LEU A 188 -3.14 -14.35 19.02
C LEU A 188 -2.19 -14.83 20.14
N ASP A 189 -1.63 -13.91 20.92
CA ASP A 189 -0.72 -14.22 22.04
C ASP A 189 -1.43 -14.97 23.17
N ALA A 190 -2.77 -14.84 23.28
CA ALA A 190 -3.60 -15.61 24.20
C ALA A 190 -4.02 -16.99 23.63
N GLY A 191 -3.86 -17.21 22.32
CA GLY A 191 -4.24 -18.46 21.66
C GLY A 191 -5.72 -18.59 21.35
N GLU A 192 -6.45 -17.48 21.25
CA GLU A 192 -7.92 -17.45 21.04
C GLU A 192 -8.34 -17.87 19.63
N PHE A 193 -7.39 -17.88 18.68
CA PHE A 193 -7.60 -18.39 17.32
C PHE A 193 -6.33 -19.06 16.78
N ASP A 194 -6.46 -19.86 15.72
CA ASP A 194 -5.40 -20.75 15.27
C ASP A 194 -4.26 -20.07 14.51
N PHE A 195 -4.63 -19.11 13.64
CA PHE A 195 -3.66 -18.39 12.80
C PHE A 195 -4.17 -17.03 12.37
N THR A 196 -3.26 -16.21 11.87
CA THR A 196 -3.59 -14.94 11.21
C THR A 196 -2.60 -14.66 10.08
N PHE A 197 -3.00 -13.78 9.15
CA PHE A 197 -2.06 -13.03 8.34
C PHE A 197 -1.90 -11.64 8.97
N THR A 198 -0.66 -11.17 9.09
CA THR A 198 -0.37 -9.85 9.67
C THR A 198 0.81 -9.20 8.96
N ALA A 199 1.06 -7.90 9.20
CA ALA A 199 2.20 -7.21 8.62
C ALA A 199 3.53 -7.88 9.03
N ALA A 200 4.47 -7.96 8.09
CA ALA A 200 5.74 -8.65 8.28
C ALA A 200 6.59 -8.06 9.42
N GLU A 201 6.38 -6.78 9.78
CA GLU A 201 7.05 -6.12 10.92
C GLU A 201 6.87 -6.87 12.26
N TYR A 202 5.73 -7.56 12.44
CA TYR A 202 5.48 -8.38 13.62
C TYR A 202 6.32 -9.66 13.68
N GLY A 203 6.93 -10.06 12.56
CA GLY A 203 7.88 -11.17 12.48
C GLY A 203 9.33 -10.77 12.74
N LEU A 204 9.66 -9.48 12.71
CA LEU A 204 11.04 -9.01 12.92
C LEU A 204 11.46 -9.03 14.40
N THR A 205 10.52 -8.82 15.31
CA THR A 205 10.81 -8.82 16.74
C THR A 205 10.58 -10.22 17.31
N PRO A 206 11.61 -10.90 17.85
CA PRO A 206 11.45 -12.19 18.46
C PRO A 206 10.40 -12.16 19.59
N ASN A 207 9.40 -13.03 19.49
CA ASN A 207 8.37 -13.19 20.50
C ASN A 207 8.05 -14.69 20.62
N PRO A 208 8.22 -15.32 21.83
CA PRO A 208 8.01 -16.77 22.01
C PRO A 208 6.57 -17.21 21.79
N LYS A 209 5.62 -16.25 21.78
CA LYS A 209 4.20 -16.50 21.49
C LYS A 209 3.85 -16.33 20.00
N ARG A 210 4.84 -16.06 19.14
CA ARG A 210 4.60 -15.79 17.71
C ARG A 210 5.61 -16.56 16.87
N ARG A 211 5.10 -17.24 15.87
CA ARG A 211 5.91 -17.91 14.85
C ARG A 211 5.41 -17.55 13.48
N VAL A 212 6.31 -17.05 12.65
CA VAL A 212 6.06 -16.84 11.22
C VAL A 212 6.29 -18.15 10.49
N LEU A 213 5.35 -18.54 9.63
CA LEU A 213 5.43 -19.79 8.86
C LEU A 213 5.69 -19.55 7.38
N ALA A 214 5.17 -18.46 6.82
CA ALA A 214 5.37 -18.10 5.42
C ALA A 214 5.12 -16.61 5.20
N ILE A 215 5.60 -16.08 4.05
CA ILE A 215 5.33 -14.73 3.57
C ILE A 215 4.42 -14.77 2.33
N ALA A 216 3.47 -13.84 2.25
CA ALA A 216 2.48 -13.75 1.16
C ALA A 216 2.99 -12.89 0.00
N SER A 217 4.22 -13.10 -0.43
CA SER A 217 4.85 -12.39 -1.54
C SER A 217 5.38 -13.37 -2.60
N GLU A 218 5.74 -12.85 -3.77
CA GLU A 218 6.32 -13.65 -4.86
C GLU A 218 7.73 -14.17 -4.52
N GLN A 219 8.45 -13.44 -3.68
CA GLN A 219 9.83 -13.73 -3.30
C GLN A 219 9.97 -13.59 -1.79
N ARG A 220 10.96 -14.30 -1.21
CA ARG A 220 11.30 -14.15 0.21
C ARG A 220 11.71 -12.72 0.52
N SER A 221 11.34 -12.26 1.72
CA SER A 221 11.85 -10.99 2.23
C SER A 221 13.33 -11.09 2.57
N GLN A 222 14.09 -10.04 2.23
CA GLN A 222 15.50 -9.95 2.66
C GLN A 222 15.64 -9.81 4.18
N LEU A 223 14.55 -9.45 4.88
CA LEU A 223 14.51 -9.30 6.34
C LEU A 223 14.15 -10.58 7.05
N LEU A 224 13.47 -11.48 6.37
CA LEU A 224 13.04 -12.79 6.85
C LEU A 224 13.51 -13.86 5.85
N PRO A 225 14.83 -14.01 5.61
CA PRO A 225 15.36 -14.86 4.54
C PRO A 225 15.06 -16.34 4.76
N ASP A 226 14.88 -16.75 6.00
CA ASP A 226 14.56 -18.14 6.38
C ASP A 226 13.05 -18.44 6.25
N VAL A 227 12.20 -17.42 6.09
CA VAL A 227 10.75 -17.57 5.93
C VAL A 227 10.42 -17.85 4.46
N PRO A 228 9.85 -19.01 4.12
CA PRO A 228 9.47 -19.34 2.76
C PRO A 228 8.28 -18.49 2.30
N THR A 229 8.13 -18.32 0.99
CA THR A 229 6.86 -17.81 0.42
C THR A 229 5.75 -18.87 0.59
N LEU A 230 4.48 -18.45 0.48
CA LEU A 230 3.35 -19.39 0.48
C LEU A 230 3.50 -20.45 -0.62
N THR A 231 4.00 -20.07 -1.78
CA THR A 231 4.27 -20.97 -2.91
C THR A 231 5.35 -21.99 -2.58
N GLU A 232 6.49 -21.55 -2.04
CA GLU A 232 7.58 -22.46 -1.59
C GLU A 232 7.13 -23.39 -0.46
N ALA A 233 6.20 -22.92 0.38
CA ALA A 233 5.64 -23.68 1.49
C ALA A 233 4.53 -24.68 1.06
N GLY A 234 4.33 -24.90 -0.24
CA GLY A 234 3.43 -25.91 -0.79
C GLY A 234 2.09 -25.40 -1.32
N LEU A 235 1.81 -24.09 -1.21
CA LEU A 235 0.60 -23.47 -1.74
C LEU A 235 0.85 -22.89 -3.14
N SER A 236 1.13 -23.74 -4.11
CA SER A 236 1.61 -23.36 -5.46
C SER A 236 0.65 -22.46 -6.27
N LYS A 237 -0.63 -22.37 -5.86
CA LYS A 237 -1.64 -21.50 -6.48
C LYS A 237 -1.95 -20.25 -5.66
N ALA A 238 -1.18 -19.99 -4.61
CA ALA A 238 -1.37 -18.78 -3.81
C ALA A 238 -1.01 -17.54 -4.62
N LEU A 239 -1.96 -16.61 -4.74
CA LEU A 239 -1.70 -15.29 -5.28
C LEU A 239 -1.02 -14.45 -4.21
N PRO A 240 0.04 -13.72 -4.55
CA PRO A 240 0.66 -12.78 -3.63
C PRO A 240 -0.32 -11.64 -3.32
N LEU A 241 -0.34 -11.21 -2.07
CA LEU A 241 -1.07 -10.02 -1.66
C LEU A 241 -0.20 -9.22 -0.71
N PHE A 242 0.17 -8.03 -1.14
CA PHE A 242 0.99 -7.09 -0.38
C PHE A 242 0.37 -5.68 -0.46
N ALA A 243 0.64 -4.87 0.54
CA ALA A 243 0.25 -3.46 0.50
C ALA A 243 1.34 -2.67 -0.21
N TRP A 244 1.04 -2.12 -1.38
CA TRP A 244 1.93 -1.20 -2.07
C TRP A 244 1.49 0.25 -1.87
N PHE A 245 2.47 1.15 -1.96
CA PHE A 245 2.30 2.59 -1.84
C PHE A 245 3.00 3.27 -3.01
N GLY A 246 2.27 4.14 -3.66
CA GLY A 246 2.78 4.96 -4.76
C GLY A 246 2.57 6.44 -4.49
N LEU A 247 3.13 7.27 -5.35
CA LEU A 247 2.83 8.69 -5.44
C LEU A 247 1.82 8.91 -6.56
N CYS A 248 0.69 9.52 -6.22
CA CYS A 248 -0.38 9.90 -7.12
C CYS A 248 -0.67 11.39 -7.02
N MET A 249 -1.33 11.95 -8.01
CA MET A 249 -1.85 13.33 -8.05
C MET A 249 -3.28 13.32 -8.58
N PRO A 250 -4.07 14.40 -8.40
CA PRO A 250 -5.35 14.52 -9.09
C PRO A 250 -5.16 14.41 -10.60
N ALA A 251 -6.16 13.89 -11.30
CA ALA A 251 -6.13 13.75 -12.75
C ALA A 251 -6.00 15.11 -13.43
N GLY A 252 -5.27 15.16 -14.56
CA GLY A 252 -5.10 16.38 -15.35
C GLY A 252 -3.91 17.27 -14.93
N VAL A 253 -3.03 16.78 -14.06
CA VAL A 253 -1.76 17.46 -13.75
C VAL A 253 -0.89 17.54 -15.02
N PRO A 254 -0.23 18.69 -15.31
CA PRO A 254 0.64 18.82 -16.48
C PRO A 254 1.75 17.78 -16.52
N ASP A 255 2.05 17.26 -17.70
CA ASP A 255 3.07 16.21 -17.89
C ASP A 255 4.45 16.62 -17.37
N VAL A 256 4.82 17.89 -17.47
CA VAL A 256 6.08 18.44 -16.97
C VAL A 256 6.26 18.21 -15.46
N VAL A 257 5.18 18.22 -14.69
CA VAL A 257 5.19 17.94 -13.25
C VAL A 257 5.52 16.47 -13.00
N VAL A 258 4.86 15.57 -13.73
CA VAL A 258 5.09 14.12 -13.64
C VAL A 258 6.51 13.78 -14.06
N GLN A 259 6.97 14.33 -15.20
CA GLN A 259 8.33 14.12 -15.71
C GLN A 259 9.42 14.61 -14.73
N LYS A 260 9.14 15.66 -13.96
CA LYS A 260 10.07 16.16 -12.94
C LYS A 260 10.12 15.27 -11.70
N LEU A 261 8.98 14.80 -11.21
CA LEU A 261 8.89 14.07 -9.94
C LEU A 261 9.19 12.57 -10.07
N THR A 262 8.80 11.95 -11.16
CA THR A 262 9.01 10.51 -11.39
C THR A 262 10.47 10.07 -11.18
N PRO A 263 11.48 10.66 -11.81
CA PRO A 263 12.87 10.26 -11.61
C PRO A 263 13.35 10.50 -10.18
N ILE A 264 12.90 11.59 -9.52
CA ILE A 264 13.26 11.89 -8.13
C ILE A 264 12.75 10.79 -7.19
N VAL A 265 11.46 10.43 -7.30
CA VAL A 265 10.87 9.40 -6.43
C VAL A 265 11.46 8.03 -6.69
N THR A 266 11.68 7.68 -7.96
CA THR A 266 12.27 6.39 -8.35
C THR A 266 13.71 6.27 -7.87
N ASP A 267 14.51 7.33 -8.00
CA ASP A 267 15.88 7.38 -7.49
C ASP A 267 15.91 7.19 -5.96
N ILE A 268 15.08 7.92 -5.22
CA ILE A 268 14.96 7.76 -3.76
C ILE A 268 14.62 6.31 -3.41
N ALA A 269 13.67 5.69 -4.10
CA ALA A 269 13.25 4.33 -3.83
C ALA A 269 14.34 3.28 -4.09
N THR A 270 15.33 3.58 -4.96
CA THR A 270 16.43 2.65 -5.30
C THR A 270 17.66 2.76 -4.39
N ARG A 271 17.76 3.83 -3.59
CA ARG A 271 18.94 4.09 -2.75
C ARG A 271 19.13 3.06 -1.65
N ASP A 272 20.37 2.70 -1.36
CA ASP A 272 20.68 1.79 -0.26
C ASP A 272 20.27 2.36 1.10
N GLU A 273 20.41 3.67 1.32
CA GLU A 273 19.93 4.33 2.54
C GLU A 273 18.41 4.17 2.72
N THR A 274 17.63 4.23 1.63
CA THR A 274 16.20 4.00 1.65
C THR A 274 15.89 2.56 2.00
N ARG A 275 16.61 1.61 1.42
CA ARG A 275 16.50 0.18 1.76
C ARG A 275 16.77 -0.05 3.24
N GLN A 276 17.83 0.53 3.80
CA GLN A 276 18.15 0.39 5.23
C GLN A 276 17.09 1.01 6.14
N PHE A 277 16.56 2.17 5.75
CA PHE A 277 15.49 2.81 6.50
C PHE A 277 14.18 1.98 6.47
N LEU A 278 13.78 1.50 5.29
CA LEU A 278 12.56 0.70 5.11
C LEU A 278 12.62 -0.61 5.91
N LYS A 279 13.80 -1.20 6.07
CA LYS A 279 14.01 -2.40 6.89
C LYS A 279 13.51 -2.25 8.32
N THR A 280 13.59 -1.06 8.91
CA THR A 280 13.10 -0.83 10.28
C THR A 280 11.59 -1.02 10.43
N PHE A 281 10.85 -1.01 9.31
CA PHE A 281 9.40 -1.20 9.23
C PHE A 281 8.98 -2.48 8.51
N ALA A 282 9.90 -3.41 8.26
CA ALA A 282 9.67 -4.58 7.39
C ALA A 282 9.07 -4.20 6.03
N ALA A 283 9.45 -3.03 5.53
CA ALA A 283 9.06 -2.54 4.22
C ALA A 283 10.20 -2.79 3.22
N ASP A 284 9.81 -3.06 1.98
CA ASP A 284 10.76 -3.18 0.87
C ASP A 284 10.64 -2.00 -0.09
N PRO A 285 11.76 -1.57 -0.70
CA PRO A 285 11.71 -0.67 -1.84
C PRO A 285 10.83 -1.25 -2.95
N PHE A 286 10.04 -0.38 -3.58
CA PHE A 286 9.20 -0.78 -4.70
C PHE A 286 9.31 0.25 -5.83
N PRO A 287 10.50 0.40 -6.43
CA PRO A 287 10.75 1.41 -7.46
C PRO A 287 9.96 1.13 -8.74
N GLY A 288 9.63 2.21 -9.46
CA GLY A 288 8.97 2.15 -10.75
C GLY A 288 8.25 3.46 -11.05
N ASP A 289 8.11 3.77 -12.33
CA ASP A 289 7.41 4.94 -12.85
C ASP A 289 5.87 4.80 -12.77
N GLY A 290 5.15 5.79 -13.29
CA GLY A 290 3.69 5.79 -13.35
C GLY A 290 3.13 4.62 -14.17
N THR A 291 3.83 4.18 -15.21
CA THR A 291 3.42 3.02 -16.03
C THR A 291 3.51 1.72 -15.21
N ALA A 292 4.60 1.56 -14.47
CA ALA A 292 4.77 0.43 -13.57
C ALA A 292 3.73 0.44 -12.45
N LEU A 293 3.39 1.62 -11.91
CA LEU A 293 2.34 1.77 -10.89
C LEU A 293 0.96 1.43 -11.46
N ALA A 294 0.63 1.87 -12.68
CA ALA A 294 -0.63 1.54 -13.36
C ALA A 294 -0.78 0.04 -13.59
N LYS A 295 0.28 -0.63 -14.03
CA LYS A 295 0.30 -2.10 -14.19
C LYS A 295 0.03 -2.79 -12.85
N THR A 296 0.74 -2.37 -11.78
CA THR A 296 0.53 -2.91 -10.42
C THR A 296 -0.90 -2.72 -9.95
N GLN A 297 -1.48 -1.52 -10.12
CA GLN A 297 -2.85 -1.22 -9.77
C GLN A 297 -3.84 -2.14 -10.50
N GLN A 298 -3.66 -2.33 -11.80
CA GLN A 298 -4.53 -3.18 -12.61
C GLN A 298 -4.46 -4.65 -12.18
N GLU A 299 -3.25 -5.17 -11.94
CA GLU A 299 -3.03 -6.55 -11.48
C GLU A 299 -3.66 -6.75 -10.10
N THR A 300 -3.35 -5.89 -9.15
CA THR A 300 -3.93 -5.94 -7.79
C THR A 300 -5.45 -5.80 -7.81
N SER A 301 -6.03 -5.00 -8.70
CA SER A 301 -7.49 -4.88 -8.83
C SER A 301 -8.14 -6.18 -9.30
N ARG A 302 -7.51 -6.89 -10.25
CA ARG A 302 -7.99 -8.22 -10.70
C ARG A 302 -7.94 -9.25 -9.57
N ASP A 303 -6.85 -9.23 -8.80
CA ASP A 303 -6.68 -10.13 -7.66
C ASP A 303 -7.73 -9.84 -6.57
N TRP A 304 -8.05 -8.57 -6.32
CA TRP A 304 -9.10 -8.18 -5.39
C TRP A 304 -10.49 -8.65 -5.82
N ALA A 305 -10.81 -8.61 -7.12
CA ALA A 305 -12.07 -9.18 -7.64
C ALA A 305 -12.18 -10.69 -7.33
N TYR A 306 -11.06 -11.41 -7.42
CA TYR A 306 -10.99 -12.81 -7.02
C TYR A 306 -11.13 -12.99 -5.51
N PHE A 307 -10.37 -12.25 -4.70
CA PHE A 307 -10.38 -12.38 -3.24
C PHE A 307 -11.74 -12.08 -2.61
N VAL A 308 -12.41 -11.02 -3.04
CA VAL A 308 -13.75 -10.66 -2.54
C VAL A 308 -14.75 -11.77 -2.78
N LYS A 309 -14.70 -12.36 -3.98
CA LYS A 309 -15.56 -13.51 -4.32
C LYS A 309 -15.22 -14.76 -3.50
N LEU A 310 -13.92 -15.04 -3.34
CA LEU A 310 -13.44 -16.21 -2.60
C LEU A 310 -13.81 -16.13 -1.11
N ALA A 311 -13.59 -14.96 -0.50
CA ALA A 311 -13.82 -14.71 0.92
C ALA A 311 -15.29 -14.35 1.22
N ASN A 312 -16.17 -14.34 0.19
CA ASN A 312 -17.57 -13.92 0.31
C ASN A 312 -17.71 -12.60 1.08
N ILE A 313 -16.88 -11.62 0.74
CA ILE A 313 -16.87 -10.30 1.38
C ILE A 313 -17.94 -9.43 0.71
N ASP A 314 -18.98 -9.07 1.46
CA ASP A 314 -20.00 -8.13 1.01
C ASP A 314 -19.47 -6.68 1.08
N PRO A 315 -19.61 -5.89 0.00
CA PRO A 315 -19.31 -4.47 0.03
C PRO A 315 -20.14 -3.75 1.08
N GLN A 316 -19.51 -2.92 1.91
CA GLN A 316 -20.15 -2.17 3.00
C GLN A 316 -20.51 -0.74 2.60
#